data_2a0de18740cdd9e78ac2f1ae48cfcd09
#
_entry.id   2a0de18740cdd9e78ac2f1ae48cfcd09
#
_cell.length_a   1.000
_cell.length_b   1.000
_cell.length_c   1.000
_cell.angle_alpha   90.00
_cell.angle_beta   90.00
_cell.angle_gamma   90.00
#
_symmetry.space_group_name_H-M   'P 1'
#
loop_
_entity.id
_entity.type
_entity.pdbx_description
1 polymer ?
#
loop_
_entity_poly.entity_id
_entity_poly.type
_entity_poly.pdbx_seq_one_letter_code
_entity_poly.pdbx_strand_id
1 'polypeptide(L)'
;MANTHVHHEYYAHVLSSMEERITTSILGRPDAPIEFPDIRARFEPYLGWLEQDFVMPVCFEDLIHNRQRTLERMLDHLEAGGYRLPTSRERALETFERAIDPTRSPTFREGKTGAWREHFTAEHRALFAQVSGDLLQRLGYE
;
A
#
# COMPACT_ATOMS: atom_id res chain seq x y z
N MET A 1 -14.31 8.96 20.84
CA MET A 1 -14.62 9.89 19.73
C MET A 1 -14.12 9.22 18.46
N ALA A 2 -15.00 8.90 17.52
CA ALA A 2 -14.59 8.41 16.21
C ALA A 2 -13.84 9.56 15.51
N ASN A 3 -12.56 9.35 15.22
CA ASN A 3 -11.76 10.31 14.47
C ASN A 3 -12.17 10.17 13.00
N THR A 4 -13.28 10.80 12.62
CA THR A 4 -13.78 10.78 11.25
C THR A 4 -12.88 11.66 10.41
N HIS A 5 -12.02 11.01 9.65
CA HIS A 5 -11.13 11.71 8.73
C HIS A 5 -11.97 12.39 7.63
N VAL A 6 -11.68 13.64 7.29
CA VAL A 6 -12.41 14.45 6.29
C VAL A 6 -12.63 13.71 4.97
N HIS A 7 -11.65 12.91 4.52
CA HIS A 7 -11.81 12.11 3.32
C HIS A 7 -12.79 10.94 3.52
N HIS A 8 -12.88 10.36 4.74
CA HIS A 8 -13.85 9.30 5.02
C HIS A 8 -15.27 9.79 4.85
N GLU A 9 -15.63 10.95 5.42
CA GLU A 9 -16.94 11.55 5.27
C GLU A 9 -17.31 11.79 3.79
N TYR A 10 -16.35 12.30 3.01
CA TYR A 10 -16.55 12.51 1.58
C TYR A 10 -16.82 11.20 0.83
N TYR A 11 -15.99 10.18 1.05
CA TYR A 11 -16.15 8.88 0.42
C TYR A 11 -17.41 8.14 0.84
N ALA A 12 -17.83 8.29 2.09
CA ALA A 12 -19.00 7.60 2.65
C ALA A 12 -20.33 8.27 2.27
N HIS A 13 -20.37 9.61 2.22
CA HIS A 13 -21.61 10.37 2.18
C HIS A 13 -21.79 11.27 0.95
N VAL A 14 -20.73 11.58 0.21
CA VAL A 14 -20.80 12.42 -0.99
C VAL A 14 -20.69 11.59 -2.27
N LEU A 15 -19.75 10.63 -2.32
CA LEU A 15 -19.58 9.78 -3.49
C LEU A 15 -20.60 8.64 -3.49
N SER A 16 -21.47 8.63 -4.49
CA SER A 16 -22.65 7.76 -4.57
C SER A 16 -22.33 6.36 -5.13
N SER A 17 -21.24 6.22 -5.89
CA SER A 17 -20.88 4.99 -6.56
C SER A 17 -19.43 4.55 -6.33
N MET A 18 -19.13 3.29 -6.62
CA MET A 18 -17.75 2.77 -6.61
C MET A 18 -16.92 3.43 -7.70
N GLU A 19 -17.51 3.72 -8.86
CA GLU A 19 -16.85 4.40 -9.98
C GLU A 19 -16.36 5.79 -9.59
N GLU A 20 -17.22 6.59 -8.92
CA GLU A 20 -16.84 7.91 -8.41
C GLU A 20 -15.72 7.82 -7.38
N ARG A 21 -15.75 6.82 -6.51
CA ARG A 21 -14.71 6.59 -5.50
C ARG A 21 -13.37 6.23 -6.13
N ILE A 22 -13.37 5.37 -7.15
CA ILE A 22 -12.15 5.00 -7.87
C ILE A 22 -11.60 6.20 -8.62
N THR A 23 -12.44 6.90 -9.37
CA THR A 23 -12.05 8.11 -10.12
C THR A 23 -11.45 9.16 -9.18
N THR A 24 -12.11 9.44 -8.06
CA THR A 24 -11.60 10.36 -7.04
C THR A 24 -10.27 9.89 -6.44
N SER A 25 -10.12 8.58 -6.23
CA SER A 25 -8.86 8.03 -5.72
C SER A 25 -7.70 8.18 -6.71
N ILE A 26 -7.98 8.18 -8.00
CA ILE A 26 -6.97 8.38 -9.05
C ILE A 26 -6.62 9.86 -9.19
N LEU A 27 -7.63 10.71 -9.33
CA LEU A 27 -7.48 12.15 -9.62
C LEU A 27 -7.13 13.00 -8.39
N GLY A 28 -7.39 12.50 -7.19
CA GLY A 28 -7.31 13.30 -5.99
C GLY A 28 -8.50 14.27 -5.85
N ARG A 29 -8.33 15.23 -4.92
CA ARG A 29 -9.31 16.28 -4.63
C ARG A 29 -8.60 17.61 -4.41
N PRO A 30 -8.40 18.41 -5.45
CA PRO A 30 -7.72 19.69 -5.33
C PRO A 30 -8.50 20.72 -4.50
N ASP A 31 -9.81 20.55 -4.38
CA ASP A 31 -10.74 21.39 -3.61
C ASP A 31 -10.92 20.94 -2.16
N ALA A 32 -10.25 19.89 -1.73
CA ALA A 32 -10.39 19.39 -0.37
C ALA A 32 -9.75 20.34 0.66
N PRO A 33 -10.34 20.47 1.87
CA PRO A 33 -9.76 21.28 2.94
C PRO A 33 -8.44 20.71 3.48
N ILE A 34 -8.20 19.42 3.25
CA ILE A 34 -6.92 18.74 3.49
C ILE A 34 -6.43 18.25 2.13
N GLU A 35 -5.15 18.45 1.86
CA GLU A 35 -4.54 18.05 0.61
C GLU A 35 -4.78 16.56 0.31
N PHE A 36 -5.32 16.30 -0.88
CA PHE A 36 -5.52 14.95 -1.40
C PHE A 36 -5.16 14.95 -2.90
N PRO A 37 -3.85 14.92 -3.21
CA PRO A 37 -3.38 14.98 -4.58
C PRO A 37 -3.71 13.69 -5.35
N ASP A 38 -3.46 13.71 -6.65
CA ASP A 38 -3.63 12.53 -7.51
C ASP A 38 -2.71 11.37 -7.11
N ILE A 39 -2.94 10.21 -7.72
CA ILE A 39 -2.20 8.99 -7.36
C ILE A 39 -0.70 9.13 -7.58
N ARG A 40 -0.24 9.83 -8.64
CA ARG A 40 1.18 10.05 -8.90
C ARG A 40 1.80 10.94 -7.82
N ALA A 41 1.22 12.10 -7.60
CA ALA A 41 1.73 13.07 -6.63
C ALA A 41 1.76 12.53 -5.18
N ARG A 42 0.87 11.59 -4.84
CA ARG A 42 0.91 10.91 -3.53
C ARG A 42 2.10 9.98 -3.36
N PHE A 43 2.58 9.35 -4.42
CA PHE A 43 3.72 8.43 -4.36
C PHE A 43 5.07 9.10 -4.63
N GLU A 44 5.08 10.20 -5.38
CA GLU A 44 6.30 10.90 -5.78
C GLU A 44 7.27 11.17 -4.62
N PRO A 45 6.82 11.64 -3.42
CA PRO A 45 7.71 11.89 -2.29
C PRO A 45 8.43 10.64 -1.75
N TYR A 46 7.91 9.45 -2.04
CA TYR A 46 8.44 8.18 -1.53
C TYR A 46 9.35 7.46 -2.53
N LEU A 47 9.32 7.84 -3.80
CA LEU A 47 10.06 7.12 -4.84
C LEU A 47 11.58 7.18 -4.65
N GLY A 48 12.10 8.27 -4.10
CA GLY A 48 13.52 8.39 -3.79
C GLY A 48 14.02 7.40 -2.72
N TRP A 49 13.12 6.80 -1.94
CA TRP A 49 13.49 5.77 -0.97
C TRP A 49 13.89 4.47 -1.66
N LEU A 50 13.33 4.18 -2.84
CA LEU A 50 13.65 2.99 -3.62
C LEU A 50 15.10 2.98 -4.12
N GLU A 51 15.74 4.14 -4.14
CA GLU A 51 17.12 4.34 -4.59
C GLU A 51 18.14 4.18 -3.43
N GLN A 52 17.65 3.92 -2.21
CA GLN A 52 18.49 3.83 -1.02
C GLN A 52 18.81 2.38 -0.69
N ASP A 53 20.07 2.03 -0.56
CA ASP A 53 20.54 0.67 -0.25
C ASP A 53 20.04 0.16 1.12
N PHE A 54 19.73 1.08 2.04
CA PHE A 54 19.21 0.73 3.37
C PHE A 54 17.69 0.57 3.42
N VAL A 55 16.99 0.73 2.30
CA VAL A 55 15.54 0.55 2.18
C VAL A 55 15.23 -0.74 1.43
N MET A 56 14.46 -1.61 2.06
CA MET A 56 13.94 -2.82 1.42
C MET A 56 12.47 -2.63 1.08
N PRO A 57 12.11 -2.49 -0.20
CA PRO A 57 10.70 -2.48 -0.60
C PRO A 57 10.08 -3.86 -0.42
N VAL A 58 8.86 -3.89 0.10
CA VAL A 58 8.06 -5.10 0.29
C VAL A 58 6.72 -4.92 -0.39
N CYS A 59 6.43 -5.77 -1.37
CA CYS A 59 5.13 -5.80 -2.02
C CYS A 59 4.11 -6.55 -1.16
N PHE A 60 2.88 -6.05 -1.13
CA PHE A 60 1.78 -6.70 -0.44
C PHE A 60 1.54 -8.13 -0.96
N GLU A 61 1.64 -8.33 -2.27
CA GLU A 61 1.51 -9.62 -2.95
C GLU A 61 2.51 -10.64 -2.41
N ASP A 62 3.75 -10.23 -2.15
CA ASP A 62 4.77 -11.10 -1.57
C ASP A 62 4.41 -11.55 -0.16
N LEU A 63 3.84 -10.65 0.66
CA LEU A 63 3.37 -11.01 2.00
C LEU A 63 2.18 -11.98 1.98
N ILE A 64 1.36 -11.95 0.92
CA ILE A 64 0.22 -12.88 0.78
C ILE A 64 0.68 -14.23 0.22
N HIS A 65 1.48 -14.24 -0.85
CA HIS A 65 1.79 -15.46 -1.60
C HIS A 65 3.11 -16.12 -1.21
N ASN A 66 4.07 -15.34 -0.70
CA ASN A 66 5.44 -15.77 -0.38
C ASN A 66 5.85 -15.34 1.04
N ARG A 67 4.91 -15.37 1.98
CA ARG A 67 5.06 -14.77 3.33
C ARG A 67 6.36 -15.17 4.01
N GLN A 68 6.61 -16.46 4.17
CA GLN A 68 7.79 -16.93 4.88
C GLN A 68 9.06 -16.37 4.27
N ARG A 69 9.23 -16.49 2.94
CA ARG A 69 10.40 -15.99 2.23
C ARG A 69 10.54 -14.47 2.36
N THR A 70 9.41 -13.75 2.35
CA THR A 70 9.42 -12.28 2.50
C THR A 70 9.88 -11.89 3.91
N LEU A 71 9.40 -12.58 4.95
CA LEU A 71 9.83 -12.34 6.32
C LEU A 71 11.30 -12.71 6.54
N GLU A 72 11.79 -13.79 5.94
CA GLU A 72 13.21 -14.16 5.95
C GLU A 72 14.08 -13.06 5.32
N ARG A 73 13.69 -12.53 4.15
CA ARG A 73 14.37 -11.40 3.51
C ARG A 73 14.37 -10.13 4.37
N MET A 74 13.26 -9.86 5.08
CA MET A 74 13.20 -8.72 6.00
C MET A 74 14.21 -8.89 7.15
N LEU A 75 14.35 -10.09 7.72
CA LEU A 75 15.37 -10.37 8.73
C LEU A 75 16.78 -10.24 8.15
N ASP A 76 17.06 -10.80 6.97
CA ASP A 76 18.35 -10.67 6.29
C ASP A 76 18.73 -9.19 6.13
N HIS A 77 17.77 -8.37 5.70
CA HIS A 77 18.00 -6.94 5.52
C HIS A 77 18.31 -6.22 6.85
N LEU A 78 17.60 -6.54 7.93
CA LEU A 78 17.85 -5.98 9.25
C LEU A 78 19.24 -6.39 9.77
N GLU A 79 19.62 -7.65 9.63
CA GLU A 79 20.92 -8.17 10.05
C GLU A 79 22.07 -7.57 9.21
N ALA A 80 21.89 -7.43 7.91
CA ALA A 80 22.83 -6.75 7.03
C ALA A 80 23.03 -5.28 7.38
N GLY A 81 21.97 -4.61 7.86
CA GLY A 81 21.99 -3.26 8.41
C GLY A 81 22.59 -3.16 9.81
N GLY A 82 23.10 -4.27 10.37
CA GLY A 82 23.76 -4.31 11.70
C GLY A 82 22.82 -4.53 12.88
N TYR A 83 21.51 -4.79 12.65
CA TYR A 83 20.61 -5.13 13.73
C TYR A 83 20.92 -6.52 14.27
N ARG A 84 21.09 -6.62 15.59
CA ARG A 84 21.29 -7.90 16.29
C ARG A 84 19.96 -8.41 16.83
N LEU A 85 19.55 -9.58 16.38
CA LEU A 85 18.34 -10.20 16.89
C LEU A 85 18.48 -10.48 18.39
N PRO A 86 17.49 -10.13 19.22
CA PRO A 86 17.50 -10.40 20.66
C PRO A 86 17.17 -11.87 20.97
N THR A 87 16.89 -12.67 19.97
CA THR A 87 16.48 -14.09 20.08
C THR A 87 16.98 -14.88 18.88
N SER A 88 16.72 -16.19 18.82
CA SER A 88 17.05 -16.98 17.63
C SER A 88 16.27 -16.50 16.41
N ARG A 89 16.82 -16.77 15.21
CA ARG A 89 16.19 -16.39 13.94
C ARG A 89 14.81 -17.02 13.77
N GLU A 90 14.68 -18.29 14.13
CA GLU A 90 13.41 -19.03 14.08
C GLU A 90 12.35 -18.34 14.95
N ARG A 91 12.73 -17.94 16.17
CA ARG A 91 11.81 -17.27 17.08
C ARG A 91 11.46 -15.86 16.63
N ALA A 92 12.37 -15.19 15.96
CA ALA A 92 12.10 -13.88 15.33
C ALA A 92 11.09 -14.02 14.19
N LEU A 93 11.23 -15.02 13.32
CA LEU A 93 10.27 -15.34 12.25
C LEU A 93 8.87 -15.66 12.80
N GLU A 94 8.79 -16.54 13.81
CA GLU A 94 7.53 -16.84 14.49
C GLU A 94 6.87 -15.59 15.08
N THR A 95 7.69 -14.66 15.57
CA THR A 95 7.18 -13.39 16.12
C THR A 95 6.64 -12.49 15.02
N PHE A 96 7.31 -12.41 13.87
CA PHE A 96 6.84 -11.66 12.70
C PHE A 96 5.54 -12.24 12.17
N GLU A 97 5.45 -13.56 12.02
CA GLU A 97 4.21 -14.20 11.57
C GLU A 97 3.03 -13.90 12.50
N ARG A 98 3.24 -14.01 13.80
CA ARG A 98 2.18 -13.71 14.80
C ARG A 98 1.81 -12.23 14.86
N ALA A 99 2.72 -11.34 14.48
CA ALA A 99 2.44 -9.89 14.44
C ALA A 99 1.53 -9.50 13.27
N ILE A 100 1.46 -10.33 12.22
CA ILE A 100 0.54 -10.14 11.08
C ILE A 100 -0.85 -10.62 11.50
N ASP A 101 -1.58 -9.76 12.17
CA ASP A 101 -2.94 -10.04 12.63
C ASP A 101 -3.94 -9.09 11.96
N PRO A 102 -4.65 -9.55 10.93
CA PRO A 102 -5.65 -8.74 10.23
C PRO A 102 -6.75 -8.21 11.14
N THR A 103 -7.09 -8.94 12.22
CA THR A 103 -8.18 -8.54 13.12
C THR A 103 -7.86 -7.29 13.93
N ARG A 104 -6.58 -6.95 14.04
CA ARG A 104 -6.09 -5.75 14.75
C ARG A 104 -6.05 -4.50 13.87
N SER A 105 -6.22 -4.64 12.56
CA SER A 105 -6.18 -3.51 11.63
C SER A 105 -7.59 -2.95 11.38
N PRO A 106 -7.86 -1.69 11.74
CA PRO A 106 -9.17 -1.08 11.48
C PRO A 106 -9.44 -0.86 9.99
N THR A 107 -8.43 -0.96 9.15
CA THR A 107 -8.52 -0.79 7.70
C THR A 107 -8.47 -2.10 6.92
N PHE A 108 -8.31 -3.24 7.62
CA PHE A 108 -8.32 -4.54 6.96
C PHE A 108 -9.71 -4.82 6.36
N ARG A 109 -9.72 -5.30 5.12
CA ARG A 109 -10.95 -5.72 4.43
C ARG A 109 -10.93 -7.21 4.13
N GLU A 110 -10.18 -7.62 3.11
CA GLU A 110 -10.17 -9.02 2.65
C GLU A 110 -8.78 -9.65 2.59
N GLY A 111 -7.72 -8.85 2.54
CA GLY A 111 -6.35 -9.38 2.40
C GLY A 111 -6.12 -10.14 1.09
N LYS A 112 -6.88 -9.81 0.03
CA LYS A 112 -6.77 -10.42 -1.29
C LYS A 112 -5.97 -9.55 -2.24
N THR A 113 -5.17 -10.18 -3.08
CA THR A 113 -4.49 -9.53 -4.19
C THR A 113 -5.39 -9.48 -5.42
N GLY A 114 -5.27 -8.43 -6.22
CA GLY A 114 -5.98 -8.32 -7.49
C GLY A 114 -7.48 -7.99 -7.40
N ALA A 115 -8.03 -7.72 -6.20
CA ALA A 115 -9.44 -7.35 -6.03
C ALA A 115 -9.86 -6.12 -6.85
N TRP A 116 -8.92 -5.24 -7.19
CA TRP A 116 -9.18 -4.10 -8.05
C TRP A 116 -9.74 -4.48 -9.42
N ARG A 117 -9.45 -5.69 -9.94
CA ARG A 117 -9.93 -6.18 -11.24
C ARG A 117 -11.45 -6.31 -11.30
N GLU A 118 -12.09 -6.50 -10.16
CA GLU A 118 -13.56 -6.62 -10.05
C GLU A 118 -14.25 -5.27 -10.16
N HIS A 119 -13.51 -4.18 -9.90
CA HIS A 119 -14.08 -2.84 -9.79
C HIS A 119 -13.60 -1.86 -10.87
N PHE A 120 -12.39 -2.09 -11.42
CA PHE A 120 -11.82 -1.20 -12.42
C PHE A 120 -12.41 -1.50 -13.80
N THR A 121 -13.09 -0.51 -14.38
CA THR A 121 -13.51 -0.53 -15.77
C THR A 121 -12.33 -0.27 -16.72
N ALA A 122 -12.56 -0.34 -18.03
CA ALA A 122 -11.57 0.03 -19.04
C ALA A 122 -11.18 1.52 -18.93
N GLU A 123 -12.17 2.38 -18.64
CA GLU A 123 -12.00 3.81 -18.44
C GLU A 123 -11.13 4.10 -17.21
N HIS A 124 -11.37 3.40 -16.09
CA HIS A 124 -10.54 3.54 -14.88
C HIS A 124 -9.09 3.13 -15.14
N ARG A 125 -8.86 2.07 -15.91
CA ARG A 125 -7.48 1.64 -16.26
C ARG A 125 -6.79 2.68 -17.16
N ALA A 126 -7.50 3.23 -18.14
CA ALA A 126 -6.97 4.27 -19.01
C ALA A 126 -6.64 5.55 -18.23
N LEU A 127 -7.56 5.97 -17.36
CA LEU A 127 -7.37 7.13 -16.48
C LEU A 127 -6.19 6.92 -15.53
N PHE A 128 -6.10 5.74 -14.90
CA PHE A 128 -5.00 5.40 -14.02
C PHE A 128 -3.66 5.46 -14.78
N ALA A 129 -3.56 4.85 -15.94
CA ALA A 129 -2.35 4.87 -16.75
C ALA A 129 -1.95 6.30 -17.17
N GLN A 130 -2.93 7.14 -17.52
CA GLN A 130 -2.69 8.54 -17.88
C GLN A 130 -2.13 9.33 -16.69
N VAL A 131 -2.71 9.18 -15.50
CA VAL A 131 -2.34 9.96 -14.31
C VAL A 131 -1.06 9.42 -13.67
N SER A 132 -0.94 8.10 -13.54
CA SER A 132 0.21 7.47 -12.89
C SER A 132 1.50 7.53 -13.74
N GLY A 133 1.37 7.58 -15.07
CA GLY A 133 2.53 7.55 -15.98
C GLY A 133 3.37 6.28 -15.78
N ASP A 134 4.64 6.43 -15.47
CA ASP A 134 5.61 5.37 -15.23
C ASP A 134 5.64 4.84 -13.79
N LEU A 135 4.71 5.28 -12.93
CA LEU A 135 4.71 4.97 -11.50
C LEU A 135 4.74 3.45 -11.22
N LEU A 136 3.92 2.65 -11.93
CA LEU A 136 3.90 1.21 -11.74
C LEU A 136 5.25 0.55 -12.04
N GLN A 137 5.90 0.97 -13.14
CA GLN A 137 7.22 0.47 -13.50
C GLN A 137 8.27 0.83 -12.43
N ARG A 138 8.25 2.06 -11.93
CA ARG A 138 9.13 2.51 -10.85
C ARG A 138 8.90 1.75 -9.54
N LEU A 139 7.68 1.32 -9.27
CA LEU A 139 7.32 0.52 -8.09
C LEU A 139 7.54 -0.99 -8.31
N GLY A 140 7.99 -1.43 -9.49
CA GLY A 140 8.23 -2.84 -9.82
C GLY A 140 6.98 -3.63 -10.20
N TYR A 141 5.90 -2.95 -10.57
CA TYR A 141 4.71 -3.54 -11.19
C TYR A 141 4.77 -3.39 -12.72
N GLU A 142 4.23 -4.40 -13.42
CA GLU A 142 4.11 -4.37 -14.89
C GLU A 142 2.94 -3.51 -15.36
#